data_1d2c02004c673caca5042183918e31c1
#
_entry.id   1d2c02004c673caca5042183918e31c1
#
_cell.length_a   1.000
_cell.length_b   1.000
_cell.length_c   1.000
_cell.angle_alpha   90.00
_cell.angle_beta   90.00
_cell.angle_gamma   90.00
#
_symmetry.space_group_name_H-M   'P 1'
#
loop_
_entity.id
_entity.type
_entity.pdbx_description
1 polymer ?
#
loop_
_entity_poly.entity_id
_entity_poly.type
_entity_poly.pdbx_seq_one_letter_code
_entity_poly.pdbx_strand_id
1 'polypeptide(L)'
;MDRETVTDVVVVGGGPVGLAASLELSRQGVRHVLLERHAGTSVFPKARLITTRSMELLRSWGLQEEVERTGLPRGESLALCIAETLTSPRFRREEARVQADAPQSPTYGVICSQDLLEVVLRRAAEASPLADIRFGTRAGEVRDVDGGVELDLDGGGRVRARYAVAADGSRSPVRTARGIGVDGPPPLSHMVSVMVSAPIGSLVADRPSALYFVRNAEVQCAVEAVDGTDRWMLQLAYRPDRGEGPEDFTDAVCTAAVRAAVGVADLPVRVLGVMPWTQQAVVARTFRSGRVLLAGDAAHVATPQGGFGMNCGIADVGNLGWKLAAVLRGDAPDGLLDTYHDERHPVATWTARESLRNAEITRDMMTGALSPAEAGDLQALRRRAEGMVLGCAYASAAVLDDGTPAPAPDYEHYRPTARPGHRAPHQWLPDGSSVLDSFGPGFTLVVPAGSPVAAPPGTGRVELPPAAAAAYGIPAGGGLLVRPDGHVAWRSSDAYGASVALAAVLGRSEVATAAA
;
A
#
# COMPACT_ATOMS: atom_id res chain seq x y z
N MET A 1 -30.29 25.81 5.68
CA MET A 1 -29.94 25.73 4.24
C MET A 1 -29.03 24.53 4.08
N ASP A 2 -29.53 23.47 3.45
CA ASP A 2 -28.73 22.29 3.15
C ASP A 2 -27.59 22.70 2.21
N ARG A 3 -26.36 22.70 2.72
CA ARG A 3 -25.17 23.01 1.92
C ARG A 3 -24.87 21.81 1.02
N GLU A 4 -25.17 21.95 -0.26
CA GLU A 4 -24.73 21.00 -1.28
C GLU A 4 -23.30 21.33 -1.69
N THR A 5 -22.42 20.31 -1.70
CA THR A 5 -21.05 20.39 -2.23
C THR A 5 -21.01 19.55 -3.52
N VAL A 6 -20.56 20.14 -4.63
CA VAL A 6 -20.36 19.43 -5.90
C VAL A 6 -18.87 19.31 -6.20
N THR A 7 -18.42 18.10 -6.54
CA THR A 7 -17.01 17.81 -6.83
C THR A 7 -16.87 16.74 -7.94
N ASP A 8 -15.66 16.47 -8.39
CA ASP A 8 -15.41 15.40 -9.37
C ASP A 8 -15.38 14.02 -8.69
N VAL A 9 -14.72 13.92 -7.53
CA VAL A 9 -14.60 12.66 -6.77
C VAL A 9 -14.88 12.91 -5.30
N VAL A 10 -15.61 11.99 -4.65
CA VAL A 10 -15.67 11.91 -3.19
C VAL A 10 -14.88 10.70 -2.71
N VAL A 11 -13.99 10.91 -1.74
CA VAL A 11 -13.23 9.86 -1.04
C VAL A 11 -13.88 9.62 0.31
N VAL A 12 -14.30 8.40 0.59
CA VAL A 12 -14.91 8.02 1.87
C VAL A 12 -13.88 7.24 2.70
N GLY A 13 -13.44 7.84 3.80
CA GLY A 13 -12.39 7.34 4.69
C GLY A 13 -11.10 8.15 4.60
N GLY A 14 -10.60 8.62 5.77
CA GLY A 14 -9.39 9.43 5.93
C GLY A 14 -8.21 8.66 6.53
N GLY A 15 -8.20 7.33 6.39
CA GLY A 15 -7.03 6.50 6.69
C GLY A 15 -5.93 6.66 5.64
N PRO A 16 -4.81 5.90 5.73
CA PRO A 16 -3.65 6.08 4.87
C PRO A 16 -3.97 5.94 3.38
N VAL A 17 -4.89 5.03 3.00
CA VAL A 17 -5.29 4.83 1.60
C VAL A 17 -6.17 5.97 1.08
N GLY A 18 -7.10 6.48 1.89
CA GLY A 18 -7.93 7.63 1.51
C GLY A 18 -7.12 8.91 1.38
N LEU A 19 -6.18 9.16 2.29
CA LEU A 19 -5.24 10.28 2.20
C LEU A 19 -4.31 10.14 0.99
N ALA A 20 -3.81 8.94 0.71
CA ALA A 20 -3.05 8.65 -0.51
C ALA A 20 -3.88 8.87 -1.78
N ALA A 21 -5.18 8.51 -1.77
CA ALA A 21 -6.10 8.79 -2.87
C ALA A 21 -6.25 10.30 -3.10
N SER A 22 -6.37 11.08 -2.01
CA SER A 22 -6.42 12.53 -2.09
C SER A 22 -5.15 13.12 -2.72
N LEU A 23 -3.98 12.64 -2.33
CA LEU A 23 -2.70 13.09 -2.90
C LEU A 23 -2.60 12.74 -4.39
N GLU A 24 -2.94 11.50 -4.77
CA GLU A 24 -2.88 11.10 -6.17
C GLU A 24 -3.90 11.85 -7.02
N LEU A 25 -5.14 12.04 -6.55
CA LEU A 25 -6.15 12.84 -7.25
C LEU A 25 -5.69 14.29 -7.43
N SER A 26 -5.07 14.89 -6.40
CA SER A 26 -4.47 16.22 -6.48
C SER A 26 -3.36 16.28 -7.54
N ARG A 27 -2.45 15.30 -7.54
CA ARG A 27 -1.38 15.17 -8.54
C ARG A 27 -1.92 15.07 -9.96
N GLN A 28 -3.07 14.41 -10.11
CA GLN A 28 -3.77 14.24 -11.39
C GLN A 28 -4.64 15.45 -11.79
N GLY A 29 -4.71 16.49 -10.96
CA GLY A 29 -5.50 17.68 -11.23
C GLY A 29 -7.01 17.52 -11.01
N VAL A 30 -7.44 16.52 -10.22
CA VAL A 30 -8.85 16.20 -9.95
C VAL A 30 -9.32 16.87 -8.65
N ARG A 31 -10.42 17.62 -8.72
CA ARG A 31 -11.06 18.20 -7.52
C ARG A 31 -11.78 17.11 -6.76
N HIS A 32 -11.62 17.08 -5.43
CA HIS A 32 -12.23 16.06 -4.61
C HIS A 32 -12.54 16.54 -3.19
N VAL A 33 -13.46 15.81 -2.57
CA VAL A 33 -13.79 15.92 -1.15
C VAL A 33 -13.39 14.62 -0.47
N LEU A 34 -12.66 14.68 0.65
CA LEU A 34 -12.40 13.53 1.50
C LEU A 34 -13.20 13.67 2.79
N LEU A 35 -13.91 12.60 3.16
CA LEU A 35 -14.75 12.52 4.35
C LEU A 35 -14.21 11.47 5.31
N GLU A 36 -13.87 11.88 6.54
CA GLU A 36 -13.46 10.99 7.62
C GLU A 36 -14.34 11.21 8.86
N ARG A 37 -14.92 10.13 9.39
CA ARG A 37 -15.83 10.18 10.53
C ARG A 37 -15.17 10.55 11.86
N HIS A 38 -13.88 10.24 12.03
CA HIS A 38 -13.13 10.58 13.23
C HIS A 38 -12.61 12.02 13.14
N ALA A 39 -12.49 12.68 14.29
CA ALA A 39 -12.01 14.07 14.35
C ALA A 39 -10.52 14.23 14.01
N GLY A 40 -9.75 13.14 14.07
CA GLY A 40 -8.31 13.13 13.80
C GLY A 40 -7.85 11.85 13.12
N THR A 41 -6.56 11.81 12.81
CA THR A 41 -5.88 10.63 12.31
C THR A 41 -5.81 9.51 13.36
N SER A 42 -5.42 8.30 12.96
CA SER A 42 -5.30 7.18 13.89
C SER A 42 -4.35 7.51 15.04
N VAL A 43 -4.72 7.12 16.24
CA VAL A 43 -3.84 7.19 17.42
C VAL A 43 -3.10 5.86 17.66
N PHE A 44 -3.46 4.81 16.91
CA PHE A 44 -2.85 3.48 16.99
C PHE A 44 -1.93 3.23 15.79
N PRO A 45 -0.71 2.72 16.00
CA PRO A 45 0.26 2.39 14.98
C PRO A 45 -0.06 1.05 14.29
N LYS A 46 -1.23 0.93 13.65
CA LYS A 46 -1.75 -0.33 13.06
C LYS A 46 -0.78 -0.97 12.08
N ALA A 47 -0.42 -0.25 11.01
CA ALA A 47 0.60 -0.65 10.05
C ALA A 47 1.89 0.12 10.32
N ARG A 48 3.05 -0.48 9.98
CA ARG A 48 4.35 0.19 10.24
C ARG A 48 5.33 0.07 9.08
N LEU A 49 5.28 -1.04 8.33
CA LEU A 49 6.15 -1.20 7.17
C LEU A 49 5.59 -0.43 5.98
N ILE A 50 6.36 0.47 5.44
CA ILE A 50 6.16 1.09 4.14
C ILE A 50 7.12 0.39 3.17
N THR A 51 6.59 -0.34 2.19
CA THR A 51 7.40 -1.10 1.23
C THR A 51 8.10 -0.18 0.22
N THR A 52 9.12 -0.69 -0.44
CA THR A 52 9.85 0.04 -1.50
C THR A 52 8.90 0.63 -2.55
N ARG A 53 7.89 -0.12 -3.00
CA ARG A 53 6.92 0.39 -3.99
C ARG A 53 6.09 1.55 -3.47
N SER A 54 5.65 1.49 -2.22
CA SER A 54 4.92 2.61 -1.60
C SER A 54 5.81 3.83 -1.40
N MET A 55 7.09 3.62 -1.07
CA MET A 55 8.07 4.71 -1.00
C MET A 55 8.33 5.37 -2.37
N GLU A 56 8.28 4.62 -3.48
CA GLU A 56 8.34 5.21 -4.83
C GLU A 56 7.13 6.11 -5.11
N LEU A 57 5.93 5.71 -4.69
CA LEU A 57 4.74 6.56 -4.81
C LEU A 57 4.86 7.80 -3.92
N LEU A 58 5.27 7.63 -2.66
CA LEU A 58 5.53 8.74 -1.75
C LEU A 58 6.61 9.70 -2.30
N ARG A 59 7.66 9.16 -2.95
CA ARG A 59 8.67 9.95 -3.67
C ARG A 59 8.05 10.76 -4.79
N SER A 60 7.18 10.16 -5.60
CA SER A 60 6.48 10.86 -6.68
C SER A 60 5.52 11.94 -6.18
N TRP A 61 5.09 11.87 -4.93
CA TRP A 61 4.30 12.90 -4.24
C TRP A 61 5.17 13.91 -3.46
N GLY A 62 6.51 13.77 -3.49
CA GLY A 62 7.44 14.67 -2.80
C GLY A 62 7.53 14.43 -1.29
N LEU A 63 7.12 13.27 -0.79
CA LEU A 63 7.01 12.97 0.65
C LEU A 63 8.08 12.01 1.17
N GLN A 64 8.98 11.49 0.31
CA GLN A 64 9.98 10.49 0.70
C GLN A 64 10.81 10.90 1.91
N GLU A 65 11.48 12.06 1.84
CA GLU A 65 12.40 12.52 2.89
C GLU A 65 11.70 12.75 4.23
N GLU A 66 10.45 13.22 4.18
CA GLU A 66 9.71 13.45 5.40
C GLU A 66 9.29 12.13 6.07
N VAL A 67 8.86 11.14 5.28
CA VAL A 67 8.51 9.81 5.78
C VAL A 67 9.75 9.11 6.33
N GLU A 68 10.92 9.23 5.67
CA GLU A 68 12.19 8.68 6.17
C GLU A 68 12.61 9.31 7.52
N ARG A 69 12.43 10.63 7.67
CA ARG A 69 12.75 11.33 8.94
C ARG A 69 11.77 11.01 10.07
N THR A 70 10.52 10.72 9.72
CA THR A 70 9.45 10.41 10.69
C THR A 70 9.52 8.97 11.15
N GLY A 71 10.06 8.08 10.32
CA GLY A 71 10.22 6.66 10.61
C GLY A 71 11.37 6.35 11.56
N LEU A 72 11.51 5.05 11.90
CA LEU A 72 12.65 4.58 12.69
C LEU A 72 13.96 4.70 11.88
N PRO A 73 15.11 4.95 12.56
CA PRO A 73 16.40 5.07 11.89
C PRO A 73 16.73 3.86 11.02
N ARG A 74 17.35 4.13 9.87
CA ARG A 74 17.81 3.09 8.94
C ARG A 74 18.88 2.21 9.61
N GLY A 75 18.76 0.89 9.46
CA GLY A 75 19.75 -0.08 9.96
C GLY A 75 19.38 -0.74 11.29
N GLU A 76 18.63 -0.07 12.17
CA GLU A 76 18.19 -0.64 13.45
C GLU A 76 16.77 -1.21 13.38
N SER A 77 15.96 -0.70 12.46
CA SER A 77 14.52 -0.78 12.49
C SER A 77 13.92 -2.06 11.93
N LEU A 78 14.65 -2.87 11.17
CA LEU A 78 14.06 -4.00 10.45
C LEU A 78 14.48 -5.38 10.97
N ALA A 79 15.22 -5.41 12.10
CA ALA A 79 15.55 -6.68 12.73
C ALA A 79 14.32 -7.30 13.42
N LEU A 80 14.29 -8.63 13.43
CA LEU A 80 13.36 -9.46 14.16
C LEU A 80 14.14 -10.18 15.27
N CYS A 81 13.62 -10.16 16.49
CA CYS A 81 14.21 -10.85 17.62
C CYS A 81 13.24 -11.92 18.16
N ILE A 82 13.77 -13.09 18.51
CA ILE A 82 13.01 -14.17 19.15
C ILE A 82 13.70 -14.45 20.49
N ALA A 83 12.95 -14.38 21.58
CA ALA A 83 13.47 -14.56 22.93
C ALA A 83 12.40 -15.09 23.90
N GLU A 84 12.83 -15.60 25.05
CA GLU A 84 11.91 -15.93 26.17
C GLU A 84 11.35 -14.65 26.81
N THR A 85 12.20 -13.64 26.98
CA THR A 85 11.85 -12.28 27.40
C THR A 85 12.75 -11.30 26.67
N LEU A 86 12.37 -10.02 26.59
CA LEU A 86 13.18 -9.01 25.92
C LEU A 86 14.55 -8.83 26.57
N THR A 87 14.66 -9.06 27.88
CA THR A 87 15.93 -8.96 28.66
C THR A 87 16.67 -10.29 28.78
N SER A 88 16.13 -11.39 28.23
CA SER A 88 16.82 -12.69 28.26
C SER A 88 18.19 -12.62 27.60
N PRO A 89 19.26 -13.20 28.19
CA PRO A 89 20.55 -13.31 27.54
C PRO A 89 20.54 -14.29 26.36
N ARG A 90 19.52 -15.16 26.28
CA ARG A 90 19.31 -16.08 25.16
C ARG A 90 18.27 -15.49 24.21
N PHE A 91 18.76 -15.05 23.07
CA PHE A 91 17.91 -14.54 22.01
C PHE A 91 18.48 -14.90 20.63
N ARG A 92 17.61 -14.95 19.65
CA ARG A 92 17.99 -15.03 18.25
C ARG A 92 17.56 -13.74 17.57
N ARG A 93 18.52 -12.95 17.10
CA ARG A 93 18.27 -11.72 16.34
C ARG A 93 18.61 -11.95 14.88
N GLU A 94 17.69 -11.59 14.05
CA GLU A 94 17.78 -11.73 12.63
C GLU A 94 17.68 -10.34 12.00
N GLU A 95 18.74 -9.90 11.36
CA GLU A 95 18.67 -8.67 10.59
C GLU A 95 17.80 -8.91 9.35
N ALA A 96 16.70 -8.19 9.25
CA ALA A 96 16.07 -8.02 7.96
C ALA A 96 17.10 -7.28 7.11
N ARG A 97 17.66 -7.93 6.11
CA ARG A 97 18.53 -7.30 5.12
C ARG A 97 17.67 -6.32 4.30
N VAL A 98 17.38 -5.16 4.88
CA VAL A 98 16.95 -4.02 4.08
C VAL A 98 18.14 -3.68 3.23
N GLN A 99 17.95 -3.74 1.94
CA GLN A 99 19.01 -3.40 1.02
C GLN A 99 19.48 -1.98 1.28
N ALA A 100 20.66 -1.85 1.86
CA ALA A 100 21.35 -0.57 1.94
C ALA A 100 21.60 0.01 0.53
N ASP A 101 21.68 -0.87 -0.46
CA ASP A 101 21.87 -0.57 -1.87
C ASP A 101 20.87 -1.39 -2.68
N ALA A 102 19.63 -0.88 -2.83
CA ALA A 102 18.66 -1.47 -3.73
C ALA A 102 19.00 -1.02 -5.17
N PRO A 103 19.73 -1.81 -5.97
CA PRO A 103 20.00 -1.44 -7.38
C PRO A 103 18.70 -1.41 -8.21
N GLN A 104 17.58 -1.70 -7.61
CA GLN A 104 16.28 -1.93 -8.25
C GLN A 104 15.27 -0.79 -8.00
N SER A 105 15.63 0.18 -7.14
CA SER A 105 14.79 1.33 -6.81
C SER A 105 15.65 2.51 -6.32
N PRO A 106 15.23 3.77 -6.56
CA PRO A 106 15.90 4.96 -6.00
C PRO A 106 15.62 5.15 -4.50
N THR A 107 14.80 4.30 -3.92
CA THR A 107 14.39 4.35 -2.51
C THR A 107 14.30 2.93 -1.92
N TYR A 108 13.96 2.85 -0.65
CA TYR A 108 13.92 1.59 0.12
C TYR A 108 12.71 1.58 1.06
N GLY A 109 12.38 0.41 1.61
CA GLY A 109 11.31 0.29 2.59
C GLY A 109 11.66 0.95 3.93
N VAL A 110 10.67 1.56 4.59
CA VAL A 110 10.81 2.31 5.84
C VAL A 110 9.86 1.76 6.90
N ILE A 111 10.29 1.68 8.15
CA ILE A 111 9.40 1.47 9.29
C ILE A 111 8.95 2.84 9.80
N CYS A 112 7.72 3.20 9.44
CA CYS A 112 7.05 4.38 9.94
C CYS A 112 5.64 3.99 10.37
N SER A 113 5.31 4.19 11.65
CA SER A 113 4.01 3.79 12.16
C SER A 113 2.88 4.59 11.52
N GLN A 114 1.74 3.93 11.32
CA GLN A 114 0.59 4.50 10.58
C GLN A 114 0.10 5.82 11.19
N ASP A 115 0.08 5.94 12.52
CA ASP A 115 -0.33 7.15 13.22
C ASP A 115 0.55 8.36 12.86
N LEU A 116 1.85 8.14 12.66
CA LEU A 116 2.79 9.17 12.22
C LEU A 116 2.68 9.42 10.70
N LEU A 117 2.58 8.36 9.91
CA LEU A 117 2.41 8.47 8.46
C LEU A 117 1.15 9.25 8.09
N GLU A 118 0.02 8.98 8.74
CA GLU A 118 -1.23 9.67 8.47
C GLU A 118 -1.13 11.19 8.71
N VAL A 119 -0.34 11.63 9.69
CA VAL A 119 -0.09 13.06 9.93
C VAL A 119 0.63 13.70 8.74
N VAL A 120 1.65 13.03 8.20
CA VAL A 120 2.40 13.48 7.01
C VAL A 120 1.47 13.55 5.80
N LEU A 121 0.73 12.48 5.53
CA LEU A 121 -0.19 12.41 4.38
C LEU A 121 -1.31 13.45 4.48
N ARG A 122 -1.91 13.60 5.67
CA ARG A 122 -2.97 14.57 5.92
C ARG A 122 -2.50 16.02 5.67
N ARG A 123 -1.38 16.39 6.24
CA ARG A 123 -0.82 17.74 6.04
C ARG A 123 -0.57 18.01 4.55
N ALA A 124 -0.01 17.05 3.83
CA ALA A 124 0.23 17.19 2.40
C ALA A 124 -1.08 17.25 1.59
N ALA A 125 -2.11 16.47 1.95
CA ALA A 125 -3.42 16.51 1.32
C ALA A 125 -4.13 17.85 1.57
N GLU A 126 -4.12 18.37 2.80
CA GLU A 126 -4.70 19.67 3.17
C GLU A 126 -4.02 20.85 2.49
N ALA A 127 -2.76 20.72 2.06
CA ALA A 127 -2.04 21.75 1.32
C ALA A 127 -2.49 21.90 -0.15
N SER A 128 -3.25 20.94 -0.69
CA SER A 128 -3.71 20.99 -2.08
C SER A 128 -4.96 21.86 -2.22
N PRO A 129 -4.98 22.84 -3.15
CA PRO A 129 -6.18 23.62 -3.43
C PRO A 129 -7.30 22.83 -4.12
N LEU A 130 -7.02 21.60 -4.55
CA LEU A 130 -7.98 20.71 -5.21
C LEU A 130 -8.70 19.78 -4.22
N ALA A 131 -8.26 19.74 -2.96
CA ALA A 131 -8.75 18.87 -1.92
C ALA A 131 -9.56 19.63 -0.87
N ASP A 132 -10.76 19.15 -0.58
CA ASP A 132 -11.57 19.58 0.58
C ASP A 132 -11.58 18.41 1.58
N ILE A 133 -10.76 18.51 2.63
CA ILE A 133 -10.52 17.45 3.61
C ILE A 133 -11.36 17.70 4.86
N ARG A 134 -12.32 16.81 5.12
CA ARG A 134 -13.30 16.95 6.21
C ARG A 134 -13.19 15.81 7.23
N PHE A 135 -12.41 16.01 8.27
CA PHE A 135 -12.41 15.16 9.45
C PHE A 135 -13.61 15.47 10.35
N GLY A 136 -14.03 14.51 11.19
CA GLY A 136 -15.21 14.64 12.02
C GLY A 136 -16.53 14.63 11.22
N THR A 137 -16.49 14.17 9.97
CA THR A 137 -17.64 14.16 9.05
C THR A 137 -17.92 12.74 8.58
N ARG A 138 -19.00 12.15 9.05
CA ARG A 138 -19.43 10.82 8.61
C ARG A 138 -20.22 10.94 7.31
N ALA A 139 -19.81 10.15 6.33
CA ALA A 139 -20.58 9.91 5.11
C ALA A 139 -21.77 8.98 5.40
N GLY A 140 -22.96 9.32 4.90
CA GLY A 140 -24.08 8.42 4.79
C GLY A 140 -23.90 7.40 3.64
N GLU A 141 -24.99 6.77 3.24
CA GLU A 141 -24.99 5.84 2.13
C GLU A 141 -24.66 6.54 0.81
N VAL A 142 -23.77 5.93 0.03
CA VAL A 142 -23.46 6.39 -1.34
C VAL A 142 -24.53 5.88 -2.30
N ARG A 143 -25.34 6.77 -2.83
CA ARG A 143 -26.44 6.46 -3.76
C ARG A 143 -26.07 6.87 -5.18
N ASP A 144 -26.49 6.07 -6.16
CA ASP A 144 -26.37 6.46 -7.57
C ASP A 144 -27.42 7.52 -7.91
N VAL A 145 -27.01 8.53 -8.65
CA VAL A 145 -27.86 9.58 -9.22
C VAL A 145 -27.51 9.79 -10.69
N ASP A 146 -28.33 10.56 -11.40
CA ASP A 146 -28.03 10.87 -12.80
C ASP A 146 -26.66 11.57 -12.91
N GLY A 147 -25.79 10.98 -13.72
CA GLY A 147 -24.44 11.46 -13.98
C GLY A 147 -23.42 11.28 -12.84
N GLY A 148 -23.77 10.68 -11.68
CA GLY A 148 -22.84 10.59 -10.55
C GLY A 148 -23.32 9.78 -9.37
N VAL A 149 -22.81 10.14 -8.21
CA VAL A 149 -23.17 9.62 -6.89
C VAL A 149 -23.51 10.76 -5.94
N GLU A 150 -24.32 10.46 -4.95
CA GLU A 150 -24.72 11.40 -3.92
C GLU A 150 -24.68 10.73 -2.55
N LEU A 151 -24.29 11.49 -1.53
CA LEU A 151 -24.33 11.04 -0.15
C LEU A 151 -24.68 12.21 0.79
N ASP A 152 -25.47 11.92 1.83
CA ASP A 152 -25.77 12.86 2.89
C ASP A 152 -24.67 12.82 3.95
N LEU A 153 -24.48 13.92 4.68
CA LEU A 153 -23.50 14.04 5.74
C LEU A 153 -24.16 14.05 7.11
N ASP A 154 -23.57 13.36 8.09
CA ASP A 154 -23.99 13.51 9.48
C ASP A 154 -23.84 14.98 9.89
N GLY A 155 -24.87 15.54 10.53
CA GLY A 155 -24.90 16.97 10.89
C GLY A 155 -25.48 17.89 9.81
N GLY A 156 -25.94 17.33 8.70
CA GLY A 156 -26.58 18.06 7.60
C GLY A 156 -25.65 18.42 6.46
N GLY A 157 -26.24 18.62 5.29
CA GLY A 157 -25.53 18.86 4.04
C GLY A 157 -25.39 17.60 3.19
N ARG A 158 -24.94 17.80 1.96
CA ARG A 158 -24.86 16.75 0.93
C ARG A 158 -23.64 16.93 0.05
N VAL A 159 -23.03 15.83 -0.37
CA VAL A 159 -21.99 15.82 -1.41
C VAL A 159 -22.50 15.10 -2.63
N ARG A 160 -22.36 15.72 -3.79
CA ARG A 160 -22.58 15.14 -5.10
C ARG A 160 -21.26 15.07 -5.88
N ALA A 161 -20.94 13.90 -6.43
CA ALA A 161 -19.71 13.68 -7.16
C ALA A 161 -19.92 12.83 -8.41
N ARG A 162 -19.02 12.89 -9.38
CA ARG A 162 -19.07 12.02 -10.56
C ARG A 162 -18.70 10.58 -10.21
N TYR A 163 -17.78 10.39 -9.26
CA TYR A 163 -17.35 9.08 -8.75
C TYR A 163 -17.11 9.12 -7.24
N ALA A 164 -17.17 7.94 -6.61
CA ALA A 164 -16.76 7.74 -5.22
C ALA A 164 -15.62 6.72 -5.13
N VAL A 165 -14.62 7.02 -4.30
CA VAL A 165 -13.58 6.08 -3.88
C VAL A 165 -13.85 5.71 -2.43
N ALA A 166 -14.21 4.44 -2.19
CA ALA A 166 -14.43 3.91 -0.86
C ALA A 166 -13.12 3.35 -0.29
N ALA A 167 -12.53 4.08 0.66
CA ALA A 167 -11.36 3.72 1.45
C ALA A 167 -11.72 3.64 2.95
N ASP A 168 -12.94 3.18 3.25
CA ASP A 168 -13.62 3.21 4.54
C ASP A 168 -13.31 1.99 5.44
N GLY A 169 -12.27 1.22 5.06
CA GLY A 169 -11.67 0.18 5.86
C GLY A 169 -12.33 -1.19 5.77
N SER A 170 -11.82 -2.15 6.53
CA SER A 170 -12.16 -3.58 6.43
C SER A 170 -13.65 -3.89 6.61
N ARG A 171 -14.35 -3.10 7.43
CA ARG A 171 -15.80 -3.20 7.67
C ARG A 171 -16.61 -2.30 6.75
N SER A 172 -16.10 -1.89 5.61
CA SER A 172 -16.64 -0.92 4.68
C SER A 172 -18.18 -0.92 4.60
N PRO A 173 -18.86 0.11 5.13
CA PRO A 173 -20.31 0.30 4.92
C PRO A 173 -20.64 0.49 3.46
N VAL A 174 -19.78 1.17 2.69
CA VAL A 174 -19.99 1.39 1.25
C VAL A 174 -19.99 0.07 0.50
N ARG A 175 -19.00 -0.80 0.71
CA ARG A 175 -18.96 -2.14 0.10
C ARG A 175 -20.22 -2.94 0.43
N THR A 176 -20.61 -2.94 1.71
CA THR A 176 -21.78 -3.70 2.20
C THR A 176 -23.07 -3.19 1.59
N ALA A 177 -23.29 -1.86 1.53
CA ALA A 177 -24.47 -1.25 0.92
C ALA A 177 -24.57 -1.54 -0.59
N ARG A 178 -23.42 -1.74 -1.26
CA ARG A 178 -23.38 -2.16 -2.68
C ARG A 178 -23.58 -3.67 -2.88
N GLY A 179 -23.80 -4.45 -1.83
CA GLY A 179 -23.96 -5.90 -1.91
C GLY A 179 -22.71 -6.64 -2.36
N ILE A 180 -21.52 -6.02 -2.27
CA ILE A 180 -20.27 -6.64 -2.70
C ILE A 180 -19.77 -7.58 -1.60
N GLY A 181 -19.85 -8.89 -1.85
CA GLY A 181 -19.28 -9.91 -0.98
C GLY A 181 -17.77 -9.96 -1.03
N VAL A 182 -17.19 -10.64 -0.04
CA VAL A 182 -15.74 -10.94 0.02
C VAL A 182 -15.53 -12.44 -0.07
N ASP A 183 -14.40 -12.84 -0.65
CA ASP A 183 -13.93 -14.23 -0.72
C ASP A 183 -12.66 -14.37 0.12
N GLY A 184 -12.51 -15.49 0.83
CA GLY A 184 -11.38 -15.82 1.68
C GLY A 184 -11.74 -16.80 2.78
N PRO A 185 -10.75 -17.31 3.52
CA PRO A 185 -10.99 -18.24 4.62
C PRO A 185 -11.64 -17.54 5.82
N PRO A 186 -12.20 -18.31 6.77
CA PRO A 186 -12.59 -17.79 8.06
C PRO A 186 -11.44 -17.06 8.78
N PRO A 187 -11.74 -16.20 9.74
CA PRO A 187 -10.71 -15.53 10.55
C PRO A 187 -9.72 -16.51 11.16
N LEU A 188 -8.42 -16.20 11.06
CA LEU A 188 -7.34 -17.04 11.59
C LEU A 188 -7.24 -16.93 13.12
N SER A 189 -7.40 -15.74 13.66
CA SER A 189 -7.34 -15.47 15.11
C SER A 189 -8.02 -14.16 15.48
N HIS A 190 -8.38 -14.06 16.75
CA HIS A 190 -8.82 -12.82 17.39
C HIS A 190 -7.66 -12.26 18.22
N MET A 191 -7.40 -10.97 18.09
CA MET A 191 -6.22 -10.32 18.62
C MET A 191 -6.60 -9.03 19.34
N VAL A 192 -5.76 -8.64 20.28
CA VAL A 192 -5.74 -7.28 20.81
C VAL A 192 -4.36 -6.68 20.62
N SER A 193 -4.33 -5.43 20.17
CA SER A 193 -3.14 -4.58 20.20
C SER A 193 -3.18 -3.75 21.47
N VAL A 194 -2.18 -3.91 22.33
CA VAL A 194 -2.02 -3.16 23.58
C VAL A 194 -0.91 -2.15 23.39
N MET A 195 -1.26 -0.87 23.34
CA MET A 195 -0.30 0.22 23.25
C MET A 195 0.12 0.69 24.62
N VAL A 196 1.42 0.77 24.88
CA VAL A 196 1.97 1.13 26.18
C VAL A 196 3.09 2.17 26.07
N SER A 197 3.29 2.90 27.18
CA SER A 197 4.50 3.67 27.43
C SER A 197 5.28 2.96 28.55
N ALA A 198 6.50 2.54 28.23
CA ALA A 198 7.41 1.87 29.15
C ALA A 198 8.87 2.04 28.66
N PRO A 199 9.87 2.19 29.52
CA PRO A 199 11.26 2.46 29.15
C PRO A 199 11.98 1.19 28.63
N ILE A 200 11.38 0.51 27.66
CA ILE A 200 11.88 -0.76 27.11
C ILE A 200 13.09 -0.52 26.20
N GLY A 201 13.14 0.61 25.48
CA GLY A 201 14.23 0.91 24.56
C GLY A 201 15.61 0.80 25.19
N SER A 202 15.78 1.28 26.43
CA SER A 202 17.04 1.16 27.17
C SER A 202 17.41 -0.28 27.54
N LEU A 203 16.42 -1.14 27.74
CA LEU A 203 16.62 -2.54 28.11
C LEU A 203 17.01 -3.43 26.91
N VAL A 204 16.74 -2.98 25.69
CA VAL A 204 17.03 -3.71 24.45
C VAL A 204 18.02 -2.98 23.54
N ALA A 205 18.77 -2.01 24.10
CA ALA A 205 19.70 -1.18 23.34
C ALA A 205 20.83 -1.98 22.67
N ASP A 206 21.18 -3.15 23.19
CA ASP A 206 22.16 -4.09 22.62
C ASP A 206 21.59 -4.94 21.49
N ARG A 207 20.25 -4.93 21.30
CA ARG A 207 19.53 -5.74 20.31
C ARG A 207 18.34 -5.02 19.71
N PRO A 208 18.46 -3.77 19.25
CA PRO A 208 17.34 -3.00 18.74
C PRO A 208 16.69 -3.74 17.56
N SER A 209 15.37 -3.89 17.62
CA SER A 209 14.58 -4.62 16.62
C SER A 209 13.21 -3.98 16.45
N ALA A 210 12.67 -4.02 15.24
CA ALA A 210 11.31 -3.54 14.98
C ALA A 210 10.25 -4.45 15.60
N LEU A 211 10.56 -5.76 15.73
CA LEU A 211 9.64 -6.78 16.15
C LEU A 211 10.36 -7.83 17.01
N TYR A 212 9.79 -8.12 18.16
CA TYR A 212 10.24 -9.17 19.06
C TYR A 212 9.11 -10.20 19.22
N PHE A 213 9.41 -11.46 18.96
CA PHE A 213 8.56 -12.57 19.33
C PHE A 213 8.98 -13.10 20.69
N VAL A 214 8.07 -13.06 21.64
CA VAL A 214 8.28 -13.50 23.02
C VAL A 214 7.42 -14.71 23.32
N ARG A 215 8.05 -15.74 23.89
CA ARG A 215 7.35 -16.93 24.37
C ARG A 215 7.98 -17.43 25.65
N ASN A 216 7.20 -17.42 26.74
CA ASN A 216 7.55 -18.00 28.02
C ASN A 216 6.32 -18.68 28.66
N ALA A 217 6.41 -19.06 29.94
CA ALA A 217 5.31 -19.75 30.63
C ALA A 217 4.10 -18.83 30.92
N GLU A 218 4.30 -17.50 30.94
CA GLU A 218 3.28 -16.53 31.32
C GLU A 218 2.64 -15.83 30.14
N VAL A 219 3.41 -15.61 29.05
CA VAL A 219 2.94 -14.85 27.88
C VAL A 219 3.51 -15.38 26.58
N GLN A 220 2.68 -15.32 25.55
CA GLN A 220 3.06 -15.50 24.16
C GLN A 220 2.56 -14.29 23.37
N CYS A 221 3.48 -13.49 22.84
CA CYS A 221 3.12 -12.24 22.17
C CYS A 221 4.17 -11.82 21.13
N ALA A 222 3.77 -10.88 20.28
CA ALA A 222 4.70 -10.06 19.52
C ALA A 222 4.79 -8.68 20.18
N VAL A 223 6.00 -8.16 20.36
CA VAL A 223 6.27 -6.82 20.89
C VAL A 223 6.89 -5.98 19.78
N GLU A 224 6.31 -4.84 19.54
CA GLU A 224 6.63 -3.96 18.42
C GLU A 224 7.13 -2.61 18.92
N ALA A 225 8.31 -2.19 18.45
CA ALA A 225 8.81 -0.85 18.68
C ALA A 225 8.01 0.16 17.85
N VAL A 226 7.43 1.18 18.48
CA VAL A 226 6.71 2.27 17.79
C VAL A 226 7.65 3.43 17.49
N ASP A 227 8.38 3.90 18.51
CA ASP A 227 9.38 4.97 18.39
C ASP A 227 10.80 4.52 18.79
N GLY A 228 10.94 3.24 19.17
CA GLY A 228 12.22 2.67 19.60
C GLY A 228 12.67 3.07 21.01
N THR A 229 11.90 3.89 21.72
CA THR A 229 12.22 4.38 23.08
C THR A 229 11.18 3.93 24.10
N ASP A 230 10.07 4.64 24.20
CA ASP A 230 9.07 4.47 25.24
C ASP A 230 7.72 3.98 24.75
N ARG A 231 7.40 4.16 23.46
CA ARG A 231 6.12 3.70 22.88
C ARG A 231 6.28 2.31 22.28
N TRP A 232 5.49 1.38 22.81
CA TRP A 232 5.54 -0.02 22.42
C TRP A 232 4.14 -0.56 22.21
N MET A 233 4.02 -1.59 21.37
CA MET A 233 2.76 -2.28 21.15
C MET A 233 2.96 -3.78 21.32
N LEU A 234 2.08 -4.40 22.13
CA LEU A 234 1.99 -5.85 22.26
C LEU A 234 0.81 -6.36 21.44
N GLN A 235 1.02 -7.46 20.75
CA GLN A 235 -0.02 -8.21 20.05
C GLN A 235 -0.31 -9.49 20.84
N LEU A 236 -1.51 -9.59 21.39
CA LEU A 236 -1.97 -10.73 22.18
C LEU A 236 -3.16 -11.40 21.51
N ALA A 237 -3.19 -12.72 21.48
CA ALA A 237 -4.34 -13.48 20.99
C ALA A 237 -5.32 -13.77 22.13
N TYR A 238 -6.63 -13.86 21.79
CA TYR A 238 -7.66 -14.33 22.71
C TYR A 238 -8.60 -15.33 22.02
N ARG A 239 -9.31 -16.13 22.80
CA ARG A 239 -10.08 -17.29 22.37
C ARG A 239 -11.56 -17.12 22.71
N PRO A 240 -12.39 -16.54 21.82
CA PRO A 240 -13.85 -16.43 22.05
C PRO A 240 -14.53 -17.78 22.25
N ASP A 241 -14.01 -18.84 21.62
CA ASP A 241 -14.46 -20.22 21.80
C ASP A 241 -14.23 -20.77 23.22
N ARG A 242 -13.42 -20.09 24.03
CA ARG A 242 -13.18 -20.37 25.46
C ARG A 242 -13.82 -19.36 26.39
N GLY A 243 -14.62 -18.46 25.87
CA GLY A 243 -15.28 -17.40 26.62
C GLY A 243 -14.39 -16.18 26.92
N GLU A 244 -13.23 -16.07 26.22
CA GLU A 244 -12.37 -14.89 26.35
C GLU A 244 -12.85 -13.78 25.40
N GLY A 245 -12.77 -12.52 25.88
CA GLY A 245 -13.14 -11.34 25.10
C GLY A 245 -12.16 -10.17 25.24
N PRO A 246 -12.31 -9.13 24.43
CA PRO A 246 -11.46 -7.94 24.53
C PRO A 246 -11.57 -7.23 25.90
N GLU A 247 -12.69 -7.40 26.60
CA GLU A 247 -12.96 -6.85 27.93
C GLU A 247 -12.08 -7.45 29.02
N ASP A 248 -11.50 -8.64 28.82
CA ASP A 248 -10.58 -9.28 29.74
C ASP A 248 -9.21 -8.58 29.79
N PHE A 249 -8.88 -7.79 28.77
CA PHE A 249 -7.61 -7.07 28.67
C PHE A 249 -7.65 -5.73 29.43
N THR A 250 -7.87 -5.82 30.73
CA THR A 250 -7.80 -4.66 31.63
C THR A 250 -6.36 -4.11 31.72
N ASP A 251 -6.19 -2.87 32.21
CA ASP A 251 -4.87 -2.27 32.41
C ASP A 251 -3.95 -3.14 33.28
N ALA A 252 -4.51 -3.83 34.27
CA ALA A 252 -3.77 -4.74 35.16
C ALA A 252 -3.26 -5.97 34.38
N VAL A 253 -4.12 -6.60 33.57
CA VAL A 253 -3.76 -7.75 32.72
C VAL A 253 -2.73 -7.34 31.68
N CYS A 254 -2.94 -6.21 31.01
CA CYS A 254 -2.00 -5.67 30.03
C CYS A 254 -0.63 -5.36 30.66
N THR A 255 -0.61 -4.73 31.85
CA THR A 255 0.64 -4.43 32.57
C THR A 255 1.38 -5.70 32.95
N ALA A 256 0.68 -6.73 33.44
CA ALA A 256 1.27 -8.03 33.75
C ALA A 256 1.88 -8.69 32.51
N ALA A 257 1.16 -8.68 31.39
CA ALA A 257 1.63 -9.23 30.12
C ALA A 257 2.91 -8.51 29.62
N VAL A 258 2.97 -7.18 29.72
CA VAL A 258 4.15 -6.40 29.37
C VAL A 258 5.35 -6.78 30.24
N ARG A 259 5.16 -6.84 31.56
CA ARG A 259 6.21 -7.22 32.51
C ARG A 259 6.74 -8.63 32.25
N ALA A 260 5.84 -9.58 32.02
CA ALA A 260 6.20 -10.95 31.65
C ALA A 260 6.94 -11.02 30.30
N ALA A 261 6.54 -10.22 29.33
CA ALA A 261 7.21 -10.16 28.02
C ALA A 261 8.60 -9.51 28.11
N VAL A 262 8.76 -8.47 28.92
CA VAL A 262 10.04 -7.79 29.12
C VAL A 262 10.97 -8.60 30.04
N GLY A 263 10.41 -9.30 31.03
CA GLY A 263 11.18 -10.04 32.05
C GLY A 263 11.64 -9.15 33.21
N VAL A 264 10.90 -8.07 33.50
CA VAL A 264 11.17 -7.12 34.62
C VAL A 264 9.88 -6.91 35.41
N ALA A 265 9.84 -7.46 36.63
CA ALA A 265 8.62 -7.54 37.42
C ALA A 265 8.06 -6.18 37.90
N ASP A 266 8.94 -5.20 38.11
CA ASP A 266 8.63 -3.86 38.61
C ASP A 266 8.72 -2.79 37.51
N LEU A 267 8.77 -3.20 36.21
CA LEU A 267 8.82 -2.26 35.10
C LEU A 267 7.66 -1.26 35.20
N PRO A 268 7.93 0.05 35.15
CA PRO A 268 6.88 1.05 35.06
C PRO A 268 6.19 0.96 33.69
N VAL A 269 4.90 0.66 33.68
CA VAL A 269 4.08 0.52 32.47
C VAL A 269 2.86 1.40 32.60
N ARG A 270 2.59 2.20 31.58
CA ARG A 270 1.35 2.94 31.40
C ARG A 270 0.65 2.45 30.14
N VAL A 271 -0.52 1.83 30.31
CA VAL A 271 -1.37 1.43 29.19
C VAL A 271 -1.95 2.69 28.54
N LEU A 272 -1.74 2.83 27.22
CA LEU A 272 -2.23 3.97 26.43
C LEU A 272 -3.53 3.64 25.71
N GLY A 273 -3.81 2.35 25.51
CA GLY A 273 -5.05 1.87 24.92
C GLY A 273 -4.97 0.42 24.50
N VAL A 274 -6.15 -0.16 24.29
CA VAL A 274 -6.37 -1.55 23.85
C VAL A 274 -7.28 -1.52 22.64
N MET A 275 -6.88 -2.18 21.55
CA MET A 275 -7.64 -2.22 20.29
C MET A 275 -7.85 -3.67 19.84
N PRO A 276 -9.08 -4.18 19.89
CA PRO A 276 -9.39 -5.50 19.35
C PRO A 276 -9.45 -5.48 17.83
N TRP A 277 -8.97 -6.57 17.23
CA TRP A 277 -9.02 -6.77 15.78
C TRP A 277 -9.04 -8.26 15.44
N THR A 278 -9.34 -8.57 14.18
CA THR A 278 -9.41 -9.95 13.70
C THR A 278 -8.40 -10.14 12.59
N GLN A 279 -7.58 -11.17 12.73
CA GLN A 279 -6.61 -11.56 11.71
C GLN A 279 -7.32 -12.35 10.62
N GLN A 280 -7.40 -11.77 9.43
CA GLN A 280 -8.10 -12.36 8.28
C GLN A 280 -7.42 -11.99 6.97
N ALA A 281 -7.70 -12.79 5.92
CA ALA A 281 -7.26 -12.53 4.56
C ALA A 281 -8.47 -12.71 3.64
N VAL A 282 -9.03 -11.62 3.14
CA VAL A 282 -10.24 -11.62 2.29
C VAL A 282 -10.12 -10.58 1.17
N VAL A 283 -10.76 -10.84 0.03
CA VAL A 283 -10.76 -9.95 -1.13
C VAL A 283 -12.20 -9.75 -1.60
N ALA A 284 -12.60 -8.51 -1.88
CA ALA A 284 -13.90 -8.19 -2.44
C ALA A 284 -14.03 -8.77 -3.85
N ARG A 285 -15.20 -9.34 -4.16
CA ARG A 285 -15.46 -9.99 -5.46
C ARG A 285 -15.34 -9.05 -6.65
N THR A 286 -15.57 -7.76 -6.43
CA THR A 286 -15.33 -6.72 -7.41
C THR A 286 -14.83 -5.46 -6.72
N PHE A 287 -13.96 -4.70 -7.40
CA PHE A 287 -13.43 -3.41 -6.92
C PHE A 287 -14.21 -2.23 -7.50
N ARG A 288 -15.17 -2.50 -8.38
CA ARG A 288 -16.02 -1.49 -8.99
C ARG A 288 -17.50 -1.90 -8.94
N SER A 289 -18.38 -0.95 -8.59
CA SER A 289 -19.82 -1.05 -8.72
C SER A 289 -20.34 0.27 -9.27
N GLY A 290 -20.60 0.31 -10.58
CA GLY A 290 -20.97 1.53 -11.27
C GLY A 290 -19.92 2.64 -11.11
N ARG A 291 -20.29 3.72 -10.42
CA ARG A 291 -19.41 4.88 -10.16
C ARG A 291 -18.72 4.83 -8.80
N VAL A 292 -18.82 3.72 -8.09
CA VAL A 292 -18.15 3.49 -6.80
C VAL A 292 -17.00 2.51 -6.99
N LEU A 293 -15.81 2.90 -6.52
CA LEU A 293 -14.58 2.10 -6.59
C LEU A 293 -14.06 1.86 -5.18
N LEU A 294 -13.71 0.61 -4.87
CA LEU A 294 -13.17 0.21 -3.57
C LEU A 294 -11.64 0.27 -3.61
N ALA A 295 -11.00 0.74 -2.54
CA ALA A 295 -9.54 0.75 -2.41
C ALA A 295 -9.10 0.39 -0.98
N GLY A 296 -7.92 -0.22 -0.86
CA GLY A 296 -7.35 -0.65 0.41
C GLY A 296 -8.23 -1.67 1.13
N ASP A 297 -8.34 -1.58 2.45
CA ASP A 297 -9.07 -2.55 3.28
C ASP A 297 -10.56 -2.66 2.92
N ALA A 298 -11.15 -1.66 2.25
CA ALA A 298 -12.50 -1.77 1.70
C ALA A 298 -12.59 -2.81 0.57
N ALA A 299 -11.51 -2.97 -0.20
CA ALA A 299 -11.40 -3.92 -1.31
C ALA A 299 -10.76 -5.25 -0.89
N HIS A 300 -9.76 -5.21 -0.01
CA HIS A 300 -9.01 -6.42 0.39
C HIS A 300 -8.36 -6.23 1.77
N VAL A 301 -8.40 -7.26 2.56
CA VAL A 301 -7.72 -7.32 3.85
C VAL A 301 -6.66 -8.42 3.78
N ALA A 302 -5.45 -8.10 4.19
CA ALA A 302 -4.35 -9.04 4.35
C ALA A 302 -3.99 -9.21 5.83
N THR A 303 -3.46 -10.37 6.21
CA THR A 303 -2.91 -10.53 7.56
C THR A 303 -1.69 -9.61 7.74
N PRO A 304 -1.33 -9.21 8.98
CA PRO A 304 -0.21 -8.27 9.19
C PRO A 304 1.16 -8.83 8.81
N GLN A 305 1.29 -10.15 8.65
CA GLN A 305 2.56 -10.81 8.34
C GLN A 305 3.05 -10.49 6.92
N GLY A 306 4.09 -9.67 6.87
CA GLY A 306 4.67 -9.12 5.64
C GLY A 306 4.38 -7.64 5.42
N GLY A 307 3.44 -7.05 6.20
CA GLY A 307 3.14 -5.61 6.14
C GLY A 307 2.52 -5.13 4.83
N PHE A 308 1.74 -5.99 4.15
CA PHE A 308 1.29 -5.73 2.78
C PHE A 308 0.00 -4.90 2.67
N GLY A 309 -0.92 -4.98 3.64
CA GLY A 309 -2.29 -4.44 3.51
C GLY A 309 -2.33 -2.97 3.12
N MET A 310 -1.76 -2.09 3.94
CA MET A 310 -1.67 -0.65 3.66
C MET A 310 -0.95 -0.36 2.33
N ASN A 311 0.14 -1.06 2.06
CA ASN A 311 0.96 -0.87 0.86
C ASN A 311 0.22 -1.28 -0.42
N CYS A 312 -0.54 -2.37 -0.38
CA CYS A 312 -1.41 -2.77 -1.48
C CYS A 312 -2.47 -1.70 -1.76
N GLY A 313 -3.08 -1.13 -0.70
CA GLY A 313 -4.04 -0.03 -0.83
C GLY A 313 -3.43 1.27 -1.38
N ILE A 314 -2.20 1.62 -1.01
CA ILE A 314 -1.48 2.76 -1.60
C ILE A 314 -1.22 2.50 -3.09
N ALA A 315 -0.89 1.26 -3.47
CA ALA A 315 -0.71 0.91 -4.89
C ALA A 315 -2.05 0.88 -5.66
N ASP A 316 -3.18 0.58 -5.01
CA ASP A 316 -4.50 0.68 -5.63
C ASP A 316 -4.78 2.09 -6.13
N VAL A 317 -4.56 3.08 -5.27
CA VAL A 317 -4.86 4.49 -5.62
C VAL A 317 -3.88 5.05 -6.64
N GLY A 318 -2.62 4.60 -6.63
CA GLY A 318 -1.66 4.91 -7.69
C GLY A 318 -2.12 4.40 -9.07
N ASN A 319 -2.74 3.22 -9.11
CA ASN A 319 -3.33 2.65 -10.33
C ASN A 319 -4.64 3.33 -10.73
N LEU A 320 -5.50 3.65 -9.76
CA LEU A 320 -6.84 4.20 -9.98
C LEU A 320 -6.83 5.68 -10.37
N GLY A 321 -5.96 6.48 -9.72
CA GLY A 321 -6.03 7.95 -9.80
C GLY A 321 -5.91 8.50 -11.21
N TRP A 322 -4.94 8.02 -12.00
CA TRP A 322 -4.77 8.45 -13.38
C TRP A 322 -5.92 8.00 -14.30
N LYS A 323 -6.52 6.82 -14.05
CA LYS A 323 -7.66 6.31 -14.80
C LYS A 323 -8.90 7.17 -14.56
N LEU A 324 -9.18 7.50 -13.29
CA LEU A 324 -10.24 8.46 -12.94
C LEU A 324 -10.02 9.81 -13.63
N ALA A 325 -8.80 10.33 -13.56
CA ALA A 325 -8.48 11.61 -14.19
C ALA A 325 -8.67 11.58 -15.72
N ALA A 326 -8.22 10.51 -16.40
CA ALA A 326 -8.40 10.36 -17.84
C ALA A 326 -9.89 10.32 -18.23
N VAL A 327 -10.72 9.58 -17.49
CA VAL A 327 -12.17 9.51 -17.74
C VAL A 327 -12.85 10.85 -17.41
N LEU A 328 -12.46 11.51 -16.32
CA LEU A 328 -13.03 12.80 -15.91
C LEU A 328 -12.73 13.92 -16.92
N ARG A 329 -11.56 13.91 -17.56
CA ARG A 329 -11.19 14.85 -18.61
C ARG A 329 -11.80 14.52 -19.99
N GLY A 330 -12.40 13.33 -20.15
CA GLY A 330 -12.88 12.83 -21.43
C GLY A 330 -11.76 12.28 -22.33
N ASP A 331 -10.57 12.06 -21.76
CA ASP A 331 -9.44 11.45 -22.44
C ASP A 331 -9.63 9.96 -22.69
N ALA A 332 -10.49 9.30 -21.94
CA ALA A 332 -10.82 7.89 -22.05
C ALA A 332 -12.30 7.65 -21.77
N PRO A 333 -12.91 6.59 -22.35
CA PRO A 333 -14.26 6.17 -21.99
C PRO A 333 -14.31 5.58 -20.58
N ASP A 334 -15.50 5.54 -19.97
CA ASP A 334 -15.75 5.01 -18.62
C ASP A 334 -15.23 3.57 -18.42
N GLY A 335 -15.21 2.75 -19.49
CA GLY A 335 -14.69 1.38 -19.49
C GLY A 335 -13.20 1.27 -19.13
N LEU A 336 -12.41 2.35 -19.22
CA LEU A 336 -11.03 2.33 -18.71
C LEU A 336 -10.98 1.99 -17.21
N LEU A 337 -12.02 2.36 -16.44
CA LEU A 337 -12.09 2.09 -15.00
C LEU A 337 -12.29 0.59 -14.68
N ASP A 338 -12.77 -0.23 -15.60
CA ASP A 338 -12.89 -1.67 -15.40
C ASP A 338 -11.53 -2.32 -15.28
N THR A 339 -10.53 -1.78 -16.00
CA THR A 339 -9.13 -2.25 -15.91
C THR A 339 -8.53 -2.08 -14.51
N TYR A 340 -9.10 -1.26 -13.64
CA TYR A 340 -8.68 -1.18 -12.24
C TYR A 340 -8.92 -2.49 -11.50
N HIS A 341 -10.11 -3.08 -11.66
CA HIS A 341 -10.40 -4.40 -11.11
C HIS A 341 -9.52 -5.48 -11.74
N ASP A 342 -9.41 -5.50 -13.07
CA ASP A 342 -8.64 -6.51 -13.80
C ASP A 342 -7.17 -6.56 -13.36
N GLU A 343 -6.60 -5.40 -13.05
CA GLU A 343 -5.19 -5.27 -12.66
C GLU A 343 -4.98 -5.46 -11.15
N ARG A 344 -5.85 -4.91 -10.30
CA ARG A 344 -5.61 -4.87 -8.85
C ARG A 344 -6.19 -6.06 -8.09
N HIS A 345 -7.29 -6.64 -8.54
CA HIS A 345 -7.89 -7.81 -7.90
C HIS A 345 -6.95 -9.04 -7.89
N PRO A 346 -6.25 -9.41 -8.99
CA PRO A 346 -5.30 -10.51 -8.97
C PRO A 346 -4.11 -10.26 -8.01
N VAL A 347 -3.60 -9.02 -7.96
CA VAL A 347 -2.53 -8.62 -7.04
C VAL A 347 -2.99 -8.72 -5.60
N ALA A 348 -4.17 -8.21 -5.28
CA ALA A 348 -4.75 -8.31 -3.93
C ALA A 348 -4.97 -9.77 -3.51
N THR A 349 -5.44 -10.61 -4.42
CA THR A 349 -5.63 -12.06 -4.19
C THR A 349 -4.30 -12.75 -3.89
N TRP A 350 -3.27 -12.44 -4.67
CA TRP A 350 -1.92 -12.98 -4.40
C TRP A 350 -1.39 -12.48 -3.05
N THR A 351 -1.52 -11.18 -2.77
CA THR A 351 -1.10 -10.57 -1.50
C THR A 351 -1.80 -11.19 -0.30
N ALA A 352 -3.13 -11.38 -0.36
CA ALA A 352 -3.90 -12.01 0.70
C ALA A 352 -3.43 -13.46 0.97
N ARG A 353 -3.22 -14.25 -0.10
CA ARG A 353 -2.73 -15.63 0.00
C ARG A 353 -1.34 -15.72 0.63
N GLU A 354 -0.38 -14.90 0.18
CA GLU A 354 0.98 -14.95 0.73
C GLU A 354 1.04 -14.43 2.17
N SER A 355 0.25 -13.40 2.51
CA SER A 355 0.14 -12.93 3.89
C SER A 355 -0.44 -13.99 4.81
N LEU A 356 -1.45 -14.74 4.37
CA LEU A 356 -2.03 -15.85 5.11
C LEU A 356 -1.00 -16.95 5.35
N ARG A 357 -0.25 -17.34 4.32
CA ARG A 357 0.85 -18.32 4.44
C ARG A 357 1.89 -17.87 5.47
N ASN A 358 2.30 -16.59 5.43
CA ASN A 358 3.22 -16.04 6.40
C ASN A 358 2.64 -16.07 7.82
N ALA A 359 1.33 -15.84 7.98
CA ALA A 359 0.65 -15.91 9.26
C ALA A 359 0.61 -17.33 9.83
N GLU A 360 0.36 -18.32 8.99
CA GLU A 360 0.39 -19.73 9.38
C GLU A 360 1.79 -20.14 9.85
N ILE A 361 2.85 -19.81 9.11
CA ILE A 361 4.24 -20.05 9.50
C ILE A 361 4.55 -19.36 10.85
N THR A 362 4.13 -18.09 11.02
CA THR A 362 4.34 -17.36 12.28
C THR A 362 3.63 -18.05 13.45
N ARG A 363 2.39 -18.49 13.26
CA ARG A 363 1.61 -19.23 14.27
C ARG A 363 2.33 -20.51 14.65
N ASP A 364 2.74 -21.32 13.67
CA ASP A 364 3.36 -22.62 13.89
C ASP A 364 4.72 -22.50 14.58
N MET A 365 5.48 -21.43 14.27
CA MET A 365 6.68 -21.04 15.00
C MET A 365 6.37 -20.70 16.47
N MET A 366 5.36 -19.86 16.68
CA MET A 366 5.00 -19.40 18.02
C MET A 366 4.43 -20.53 18.88
N THR A 367 3.67 -21.45 18.33
CA THR A 367 3.13 -22.62 19.04
C THR A 367 4.15 -23.75 19.25
N GLY A 368 5.31 -23.71 18.56
CA GLY A 368 6.31 -24.76 18.57
C GLY A 368 5.88 -26.00 17.78
N ALA A 369 4.91 -25.87 16.88
CA ALA A 369 4.46 -26.93 15.99
C ALA A 369 5.46 -27.20 14.85
N LEU A 370 6.35 -26.24 14.54
CA LEU A 370 7.42 -26.44 13.56
C LEU A 370 8.49 -27.38 14.13
N SER A 371 8.85 -28.40 13.37
CA SER A 371 10.00 -29.25 13.64
C SER A 371 11.32 -28.45 13.53
N PRO A 372 12.45 -28.91 14.15
CA PRO A 372 13.76 -28.29 14.00
C PRO A 372 14.24 -28.15 12.55
N ALA A 373 13.81 -29.05 11.64
CA ALA A 373 14.13 -28.97 10.21
C ALA A 373 13.30 -27.87 9.51
N GLU A 374 12.04 -27.70 9.90
CA GLU A 374 11.16 -26.65 9.44
C GLU A 374 11.47 -25.30 10.11
N ALA A 375 12.11 -25.29 11.28
CA ALA A 375 12.70 -24.10 11.88
C ALA A 375 13.86 -23.53 11.03
N GLY A 376 14.46 -24.32 10.11
CA GLY A 376 15.28 -23.82 9.00
C GLY A 376 14.46 -22.93 8.04
N ASP A 377 13.15 -23.16 7.92
CA ASP A 377 12.19 -22.31 7.20
C ASP A 377 11.77 -21.03 7.95
N LEU A 378 12.38 -20.73 9.10
CA LEU A 378 12.38 -19.33 9.60
C LEU A 378 13.00 -18.38 8.57
N GLN A 379 13.77 -18.87 7.63
CA GLN A 379 14.05 -18.18 6.38
C GLN A 379 12.77 -17.77 5.64
N ALA A 380 11.66 -18.49 5.79
CA ALA A 380 10.40 -18.13 5.15
C ALA A 380 9.76 -16.84 5.74
N LEU A 381 9.95 -16.58 7.04
CA LEU A 381 9.59 -15.27 7.63
C LEU A 381 10.54 -14.14 7.18
N ARG A 382 11.71 -14.51 6.67
CA ARG A 382 12.72 -13.62 6.10
C ARG A 382 12.58 -13.46 4.61
N ARG A 383 11.63 -14.16 3.99
CA ARG A 383 11.43 -14.09 2.55
C ARG A 383 11.25 -12.63 2.17
N ARG A 384 12.20 -12.14 1.41
CA ARG A 384 12.08 -10.82 0.81
C ARG A 384 10.92 -10.88 -0.14
N ALA A 385 9.93 -10.03 0.08
CA ALA A 385 8.77 -9.97 -0.81
C ALA A 385 9.03 -9.04 -2.01
N GLU A 386 10.27 -8.83 -2.40
CA GLU A 386 10.62 -7.86 -3.45
C GLU A 386 10.06 -8.25 -4.81
N GLY A 387 10.02 -9.56 -5.12
CA GLY A 387 9.39 -10.04 -6.31
C GLY A 387 7.89 -9.76 -6.34
N MET A 388 7.20 -9.86 -5.19
CA MET A 388 5.80 -9.47 -5.08
C MET A 388 5.61 -7.95 -5.05
N VAL A 389 6.45 -7.22 -4.30
CA VAL A 389 6.31 -5.76 -4.10
C VAL A 389 6.63 -4.96 -5.36
N LEU A 390 7.70 -5.32 -6.08
CA LEU A 390 8.16 -4.61 -7.27
C LEU A 390 7.83 -5.34 -8.58
N GLY A 391 7.58 -6.65 -8.52
CA GLY A 391 7.40 -7.51 -9.68
C GLY A 391 5.94 -7.80 -10.05
N CYS A 392 4.97 -7.15 -9.41
CA CYS A 392 3.57 -7.25 -9.82
C CYS A 392 3.43 -6.84 -11.29
N ALA A 393 2.71 -7.67 -12.05
CA ALA A 393 2.41 -7.42 -13.46
C ALA A 393 0.90 -7.24 -13.65
N TYR A 394 0.53 -6.34 -14.53
CA TYR A 394 -0.86 -6.08 -14.92
C TYR A 394 -1.17 -6.68 -16.28
N ALA A 395 -2.37 -7.24 -16.40
CA ALA A 395 -2.92 -7.72 -17.66
C ALA A 395 -4.34 -7.17 -17.79
N SER A 396 -4.55 -6.27 -18.75
CA SER A 396 -5.85 -5.63 -18.98
C SER A 396 -5.86 -4.97 -20.37
N ALA A 397 -6.99 -4.39 -20.75
CA ALA A 397 -7.09 -3.58 -21.98
C ALA A 397 -6.19 -2.32 -21.95
N ALA A 398 -5.70 -1.88 -20.76
CA ALA A 398 -4.77 -0.77 -20.63
C ALA A 398 -3.28 -1.20 -20.70
N VAL A 399 -3.02 -2.41 -21.19
CA VAL A 399 -1.67 -2.97 -21.43
C VAL A 399 -1.67 -3.70 -22.77
N LEU A 400 -0.78 -3.32 -23.65
CA LEU A 400 -0.63 -3.94 -24.98
C LEU A 400 0.54 -4.94 -24.93
N ASP A 401 0.23 -6.24 -24.97
CA ASP A 401 1.22 -7.30 -24.96
C ASP A 401 2.14 -7.22 -26.19
N ASP A 402 3.43 -7.38 -25.99
CA ASP A 402 4.45 -7.37 -27.05
C ASP A 402 4.83 -8.79 -27.52
N GLY A 403 4.12 -9.82 -27.04
CA GLY A 403 4.36 -11.22 -27.38
C GLY A 403 5.59 -11.84 -26.71
N THR A 404 6.32 -11.09 -25.87
CA THR A 404 7.46 -11.66 -25.14
C THR A 404 6.98 -12.50 -23.96
N PRO A 405 7.68 -13.61 -23.60
CA PRO A 405 7.30 -14.43 -22.47
C PRO A 405 7.28 -13.63 -21.16
N ALA A 406 6.18 -13.74 -20.39
CA ALA A 406 6.13 -13.16 -19.07
C ALA A 406 7.03 -13.95 -18.11
N PRO A 407 7.84 -13.31 -17.25
CA PRO A 407 8.52 -14.00 -16.18
C PRO A 407 7.49 -14.64 -15.24
N ALA A 408 7.79 -15.84 -14.75
CA ALA A 408 6.95 -16.47 -13.74
C ALA A 408 6.88 -15.58 -12.49
N PRO A 409 5.70 -15.45 -11.86
CA PRO A 409 5.59 -14.75 -10.58
C PRO A 409 6.53 -15.36 -9.54
N ASP A 410 7.35 -14.53 -8.93
CA ASP A 410 8.29 -14.91 -7.88
C ASP A 410 8.04 -14.00 -6.67
N TYR A 411 7.79 -14.60 -5.50
CA TYR A 411 7.55 -13.84 -4.29
C TYR A 411 8.81 -13.10 -3.81
N GLU A 412 9.97 -13.74 -3.92
CA GLU A 412 11.21 -13.27 -3.30
C GLU A 412 12.06 -12.42 -4.24
N HIS A 413 12.16 -12.83 -5.49
CA HIS A 413 13.13 -12.26 -6.41
C HIS A 413 12.47 -11.35 -7.44
N TYR A 414 12.73 -10.06 -7.30
CA TYR A 414 12.38 -9.12 -8.35
C TYR A 414 13.30 -9.27 -9.55
N ARG A 415 12.72 -9.49 -10.72
CA ARG A 415 13.42 -9.57 -12.00
C ARG A 415 13.04 -8.33 -12.82
N PRO A 416 13.91 -7.30 -12.85
CA PRO A 416 13.62 -6.09 -13.64
C PRO A 416 13.35 -6.43 -15.09
N THR A 417 12.24 -5.94 -15.61
CA THR A 417 11.87 -6.07 -17.03
C THR A 417 11.02 -4.88 -17.45
N ALA A 418 11.24 -4.39 -18.66
CA ALA A 418 10.39 -3.37 -19.29
C ALA A 418 9.32 -4.00 -20.20
N ARG A 419 8.93 -5.26 -19.93
CA ARG A 419 7.81 -5.90 -20.61
C ARG A 419 6.51 -5.16 -20.25
N PRO A 420 5.57 -5.00 -21.21
CA PRO A 420 4.26 -4.43 -20.91
C PRO A 420 3.58 -5.12 -19.74
N GLY A 421 2.90 -4.33 -18.91
CA GLY A 421 2.27 -4.75 -17.65
C GLY A 421 3.18 -4.70 -16.43
N HIS A 422 4.50 -4.67 -16.59
CA HIS A 422 5.45 -4.62 -15.49
C HIS A 422 5.82 -3.18 -15.12
N ARG A 423 6.23 -2.98 -13.85
CA ARG A 423 6.84 -1.73 -13.42
C ARG A 423 8.10 -1.45 -14.24
N ALA A 424 8.24 -0.24 -14.76
CA ALA A 424 9.45 0.19 -15.46
C ALA A 424 10.69 0.03 -14.57
N PRO A 425 11.78 -0.59 -15.04
CA PRO A 425 12.99 -0.80 -14.26
C PRO A 425 13.61 0.52 -13.79
N HIS A 426 14.15 0.54 -12.59
CA HIS A 426 14.98 1.64 -12.14
C HIS A 426 16.34 1.62 -12.84
N GLN A 427 16.80 2.79 -13.26
CA GLN A 427 18.15 3.06 -13.73
C GLN A 427 18.57 4.44 -13.25
N TRP A 428 19.84 4.59 -12.86
CA TRP A 428 20.41 5.90 -12.59
C TRP A 428 20.77 6.58 -13.91
N LEU A 429 20.38 7.83 -14.04
CA LEU A 429 20.78 8.69 -15.16
C LEU A 429 22.12 9.38 -14.86
N PRO A 430 22.83 9.90 -15.88
CA PRO A 430 24.15 10.52 -15.69
C PRO A 430 24.18 11.73 -14.75
N ASP A 431 23.04 12.40 -14.56
CA ASP A 431 22.86 13.52 -13.64
C ASP A 431 22.59 13.08 -12.18
N GLY A 432 22.57 11.78 -11.92
CA GLY A 432 22.29 11.20 -10.60
C GLY A 432 20.81 11.08 -10.26
N SER A 433 19.90 11.46 -11.15
CA SER A 433 18.46 11.22 -10.98
C SER A 433 18.08 9.78 -11.36
N SER A 434 16.94 9.32 -10.88
CA SER A 434 16.35 8.05 -11.32
C SER A 434 15.51 8.26 -12.57
N VAL A 435 15.54 7.29 -13.48
CA VAL A 435 14.61 7.28 -14.62
C VAL A 435 13.15 7.31 -14.15
N LEU A 436 12.84 6.77 -12.97
CA LEU A 436 11.49 6.80 -12.39
C LEU A 436 11.06 8.23 -12.00
N ASP A 437 11.99 9.12 -11.68
CA ASP A 437 11.72 10.53 -11.37
C ASP A 437 11.28 11.32 -12.62
N SER A 438 11.54 10.79 -13.80
CA SER A 438 11.13 11.38 -15.07
C SER A 438 9.67 11.08 -15.43
N PHE A 439 9.00 10.18 -14.71
CA PHE A 439 7.60 9.81 -14.96
C PHE A 439 6.66 10.76 -14.22
N GLY A 440 6.06 11.68 -14.99
CA GLY A 440 5.11 12.66 -14.48
C GLY A 440 3.70 12.09 -14.24
N PRO A 441 2.71 12.98 -14.02
CA PRO A 441 1.30 12.58 -13.87
C PRO A 441 0.65 12.13 -15.19
N GLY A 442 1.32 12.34 -16.35
CA GLY A 442 0.90 11.87 -17.66
C GLY A 442 1.65 10.62 -18.10
N PHE A 443 1.27 10.10 -19.27
CA PHE A 443 2.07 9.08 -19.95
C PHE A 443 3.44 9.63 -20.35
N THR A 444 4.43 8.74 -20.45
CA THR A 444 5.79 9.10 -20.86
C THR A 444 6.27 8.15 -21.95
N LEU A 445 6.67 8.73 -23.10
CA LEU A 445 7.38 8.00 -24.15
C LEU A 445 8.86 7.91 -23.77
N VAL A 446 9.38 6.70 -23.66
CA VAL A 446 10.79 6.43 -23.38
C VAL A 446 11.44 5.89 -24.67
N VAL A 447 12.52 6.52 -25.10
CA VAL A 447 13.24 6.18 -26.33
C VAL A 447 14.76 6.18 -26.08
N PRO A 448 15.56 5.53 -26.95
CA PRO A 448 17.01 5.67 -26.91
C PRO A 448 17.45 7.12 -27.19
N ALA A 449 18.58 7.53 -26.64
CA ALA A 449 19.17 8.85 -26.88
C ALA A 449 19.40 9.07 -28.40
N GLY A 450 19.03 10.26 -28.86
CA GLY A 450 19.13 10.64 -30.28
C GLY A 450 17.98 10.10 -31.15
N SER A 451 16.95 9.49 -30.59
CA SER A 451 15.76 9.07 -31.34
C SER A 451 15.03 10.29 -31.94
N PRO A 452 14.67 10.27 -33.24
CA PRO A 452 13.94 11.37 -33.89
C PRO A 452 12.43 11.36 -33.55
N VAL A 453 11.93 10.35 -32.82
CA VAL A 453 10.50 10.16 -32.59
C VAL A 453 10.01 11.15 -31.53
N ALA A 454 9.02 11.96 -31.93
CA ALA A 454 8.32 12.86 -30.99
C ALA A 454 7.34 12.10 -30.11
N ALA A 455 7.16 12.59 -28.86
CA ALA A 455 6.13 12.05 -27.99
C ALA A 455 4.72 12.41 -28.51
N PRO A 456 3.73 11.54 -28.30
CA PRO A 456 2.33 11.89 -28.54
C PRO A 456 1.92 13.16 -27.80
N PRO A 457 0.98 13.96 -28.30
CA PRO A 457 0.50 15.16 -27.61
C PRO A 457 0.07 14.87 -26.16
N GLY A 458 0.48 15.73 -25.23
CA GLY A 458 0.19 15.58 -23.81
C GLY A 458 0.98 14.47 -23.09
N THR A 459 1.98 13.88 -23.77
CA THR A 459 2.84 12.82 -23.24
C THR A 459 4.24 13.36 -22.97
N GLY A 460 4.82 13.03 -21.80
CA GLY A 460 6.23 13.30 -21.51
C GLY A 460 7.16 12.51 -22.43
N ARG A 461 8.43 12.94 -22.50
CA ARG A 461 9.46 12.23 -23.28
C ARG A 461 10.75 12.11 -22.49
N VAL A 462 11.32 10.91 -22.46
CA VAL A 462 12.58 10.60 -21.80
C VAL A 462 13.51 9.89 -22.79
N GLU A 463 14.73 10.36 -22.87
CA GLU A 463 15.79 9.71 -23.63
C GLU A 463 16.70 8.91 -22.70
N LEU A 464 16.88 7.63 -22.99
CA LEU A 464 17.76 6.77 -22.23
C LEU A 464 19.16 6.71 -22.86
N PRO A 465 20.22 6.85 -22.07
CA PRO A 465 21.57 6.53 -22.54
C PRO A 465 21.67 5.05 -22.97
N PRO A 466 22.63 4.70 -23.83
CA PRO A 466 22.70 3.36 -24.46
C PRO A 466 22.63 2.20 -23.46
N ALA A 467 23.31 2.29 -22.33
CA ALA A 467 23.30 1.23 -21.31
C ALA A 467 21.91 1.05 -20.67
N ALA A 468 21.19 2.15 -20.37
CA ALA A 468 19.85 2.10 -19.83
C ALA A 468 18.83 1.63 -20.88
N ALA A 469 18.94 2.05 -22.15
CA ALA A 469 18.11 1.57 -23.24
C ALA A 469 18.27 0.06 -23.44
N ALA A 470 19.49 -0.46 -23.35
CA ALA A 470 19.76 -1.90 -23.40
C ALA A 470 19.11 -2.66 -22.23
N ALA A 471 19.18 -2.12 -20.99
CA ALA A 471 18.53 -2.70 -19.81
C ALA A 471 16.99 -2.73 -19.93
N TYR A 472 16.42 -1.78 -20.69
CA TYR A 472 14.99 -1.74 -21.02
C TYR A 472 14.62 -2.62 -22.22
N GLY A 473 15.61 -3.21 -22.91
CA GLY A 473 15.40 -3.99 -24.11
C GLY A 473 14.85 -3.16 -25.28
N ILE A 474 15.22 -1.87 -25.36
CA ILE A 474 14.77 -0.96 -26.41
C ILE A 474 15.84 -0.90 -27.52
N PRO A 475 15.57 -1.37 -28.75
CA PRO A 475 16.49 -1.23 -29.86
C PRO A 475 16.55 0.23 -30.37
N ALA A 476 17.50 0.55 -31.25
CA ALA A 476 17.78 1.93 -31.73
C ALA A 476 16.55 2.67 -32.30
N GLY A 477 15.62 1.98 -32.97
CA GLY A 477 14.36 2.56 -33.48
C GLY A 477 13.18 2.39 -32.57
N GLY A 478 13.36 1.71 -31.43
CA GLY A 478 12.28 1.30 -30.52
C GLY A 478 11.91 2.34 -29.48
N GLY A 479 10.86 2.02 -28.76
CA GLY A 479 10.40 2.81 -27.64
C GLY A 479 9.36 2.09 -26.80
N LEU A 480 8.99 2.70 -25.67
CA LEU A 480 7.92 2.22 -24.83
C LEU A 480 7.12 3.39 -24.24
N LEU A 481 5.85 3.12 -23.93
CA LEU A 481 4.98 4.02 -23.18
C LEU A 481 4.92 3.56 -21.73
N VAL A 482 5.25 4.46 -20.82
CA VAL A 482 5.07 4.29 -19.38
C VAL A 482 3.82 5.04 -18.95
N ARG A 483 2.97 4.38 -18.16
CA ARG A 483 1.76 4.92 -17.57
C ARG A 483 2.10 5.83 -16.39
N PRO A 484 1.16 6.71 -15.96
CA PRO A 484 1.36 7.59 -14.80
C PRO A 484 1.65 6.85 -13.48
N ASP A 485 1.24 5.57 -13.37
CA ASP A 485 1.56 4.69 -12.24
C ASP A 485 2.92 3.98 -12.36
N GLY A 486 3.73 4.33 -13.36
CA GLY A 486 5.07 3.78 -13.56
C GLY A 486 5.11 2.38 -14.19
N HIS A 487 3.99 1.84 -14.67
CA HIS A 487 3.95 0.57 -15.39
C HIS A 487 4.07 0.79 -16.90
N VAL A 488 4.74 -0.13 -17.58
CA VAL A 488 4.87 -0.12 -19.03
C VAL A 488 3.53 -0.54 -19.65
N ALA A 489 2.93 0.35 -20.45
CA ALA A 489 1.70 0.07 -21.17
C ALA A 489 1.95 -0.61 -22.52
N TRP A 490 3.06 -0.26 -23.18
CA TRP A 490 3.41 -0.72 -24.50
C TRP A 490 4.92 -0.65 -24.72
N ARG A 491 5.45 -1.57 -25.52
CA ARG A 491 6.84 -1.59 -26.00
C ARG A 491 6.88 -2.09 -27.44
N SER A 492 7.73 -1.47 -28.27
CA SER A 492 7.92 -1.88 -29.67
C SER A 492 9.35 -1.62 -30.16
N SER A 493 9.75 -2.34 -31.17
CA SER A 493 10.96 -2.05 -31.94
C SER A 493 10.81 -0.82 -32.85
N ASP A 494 9.60 -0.32 -33.04
CA ASP A 494 9.27 0.90 -33.78
C ASP A 494 8.50 1.89 -32.87
N ALA A 495 9.17 2.98 -32.48
CA ALA A 495 8.60 3.99 -31.61
C ALA A 495 7.54 4.89 -32.27
N TYR A 496 7.46 4.90 -33.61
CA TYR A 496 6.44 5.68 -34.34
C TYR A 496 5.02 5.20 -34.07
N GLY A 497 4.84 3.95 -33.63
CA GLY A 497 3.56 3.41 -33.18
C GLY A 497 3.00 3.97 -31.84
N ALA A 498 3.75 4.83 -31.14
CA ALA A 498 3.39 5.29 -29.78
C ALA A 498 2.04 6.00 -29.70
N SER A 499 1.66 6.81 -30.72
CA SER A 499 0.36 7.51 -30.71
C SER A 499 -0.82 6.55 -30.85
N VAL A 500 -0.70 5.54 -31.71
CA VAL A 500 -1.71 4.48 -31.87
C VAL A 500 -1.81 3.65 -30.60
N ALA A 501 -0.66 3.29 -30.02
CA ALA A 501 -0.62 2.55 -28.75
C ALA A 501 -1.27 3.33 -27.61
N LEU A 502 -1.00 4.64 -27.49
CA LEU A 502 -1.63 5.48 -26.47
C LEU A 502 -3.15 5.53 -26.64
N ALA A 503 -3.65 5.67 -27.87
CA ALA A 503 -5.07 5.65 -28.15
C ALA A 503 -5.71 4.30 -27.73
N ALA A 504 -5.07 3.20 -28.07
CA ALA A 504 -5.54 1.86 -27.70
C ALA A 504 -5.55 1.64 -26.17
N VAL A 505 -4.48 2.02 -25.47
CA VAL A 505 -4.37 1.93 -23.99
C VAL A 505 -5.46 2.75 -23.29
N LEU A 506 -5.82 3.90 -23.85
CA LEU A 506 -6.91 4.76 -23.37
C LEU A 506 -8.29 4.28 -23.81
N GLY A 507 -8.40 3.18 -24.56
CA GLY A 507 -9.67 2.66 -25.05
C GLY A 507 -10.36 3.58 -26.07
N ARG A 508 -9.59 4.44 -26.76
CA ARG A 508 -10.08 5.27 -27.87
C ARG A 508 -10.12 4.39 -29.12
N SER A 509 -11.31 4.14 -29.64
CA SER A 509 -11.44 3.54 -30.97
C SER A 509 -10.75 4.45 -31.98
N GLU A 510 -9.94 3.91 -32.90
CA GLU A 510 -9.54 4.63 -34.10
C GLU A 510 -10.79 4.95 -34.93
N VAL A 511 -11.46 6.06 -34.63
CA VAL A 511 -12.30 6.70 -35.63
C VAL A 511 -11.34 7.53 -36.47
N ALA A 512 -10.94 6.93 -37.61
CA ALA A 512 -10.51 7.56 -38.80
C ALA A 512 -10.18 9.07 -38.72
N THR A 513 -8.91 9.42 -38.63
CA THR A 513 -8.40 10.60 -39.29
C THR A 513 -7.52 10.16 -40.50
N ALA A 514 -8.14 9.42 -41.40
CA ALA A 514 -7.72 9.37 -42.78
C ALA A 514 -8.64 10.36 -43.53
N ALA A 515 -8.35 11.66 -43.41
CA ALA A 515 -8.85 12.70 -44.32
C ALA A 515 -8.26 14.05 -43.91
N ALA A 516 -7.10 14.42 -44.39
CA ALA A 516 -6.78 15.69 -45.05
C ALA A 516 -5.28 15.73 -45.41
#